data_c37ae362529fa2e088c8897a18b14265
#
_entry.id   c37ae362529fa2e088c8897a18b14265
#
_cell.length_a   1.000
_cell.length_b   1.000
_cell.length_c   1.000
_cell.angle_alpha   90.00
_cell.angle_beta   90.00
_cell.angle_gamma   90.00
#
_symmetry.space_group_name_H-M   'P 1'
#
loop_
_entity.id
_entity.type
_entity.pdbx_description
1 polymer ?
#
loop_
_entity_poly.entity_id
_entity_poly.type
_entity_poly.pdbx_seq_one_letter_code
_entity_poly.pdbx_strand_id
1 'polypeptide(L)'
;GLGLGLTKAAAARYCDAVVITTYRDEKKANELLEISKNTIKLDPLNDMDVSAFCEGHSQFDLVINCVGFLHDEETQPEKSLRDINIANLQKNFLINSMVTPLWAKYLKSKFSKTQDSVFATLSAMVGSVEENKIGGWYGYRASKAALNMFIKTIAIEFERSRLRTSVISIHPGTAHTELSKPFSQGVKHKIWEPV
;
A
#
# COMPACT_ATOMS: atom_id res chain seq x y z
N GLY A 1 7.30 -3.64 -9.43
CA GLY A 1 6.15 -2.73 -9.23
C GLY A 1 6.54 -1.49 -8.43
N LEU A 2 5.56 -0.67 -8.03
CA LEU A 2 5.82 0.62 -7.36
C LEU A 2 6.68 0.50 -6.10
N GLY A 3 6.49 -0.53 -5.27
CA GLY A 3 7.32 -0.71 -4.06
C GLY A 3 8.80 -0.86 -4.40
N LEU A 4 9.12 -1.62 -5.43
CA LEU A 4 10.51 -1.78 -5.90
C LEU A 4 11.08 -0.46 -6.40
N GLY A 5 10.33 0.29 -7.23
CA GLY A 5 10.76 1.61 -7.72
C GLY A 5 11.02 2.58 -6.56
N LEU A 6 10.11 2.65 -5.59
CA LEU A 6 10.28 3.49 -4.40
C LEU A 6 11.50 3.06 -3.57
N THR A 7 11.79 1.76 -3.46
CA THR A 7 13.00 1.27 -2.79
C THR A 7 14.27 1.73 -3.51
N LYS A 8 14.32 1.61 -4.84
CA LYS A 8 15.44 2.11 -5.66
C LYS A 8 15.65 3.61 -5.45
N ALA A 9 14.58 4.38 -5.54
CA ALA A 9 14.62 5.84 -5.35
C ALA A 9 15.06 6.23 -3.94
N ALA A 10 14.58 5.53 -2.90
CA ALA A 10 14.96 5.79 -1.52
C ALA A 10 16.45 5.49 -1.28
N ALA A 11 16.93 4.34 -1.74
CA ALA A 11 18.34 3.93 -1.60
C ALA A 11 19.29 4.90 -2.33
N ALA A 12 18.90 5.41 -3.51
CA ALA A 12 19.69 6.36 -4.28
C ALA A 12 19.70 7.78 -3.64
N ARG A 13 18.56 8.19 -3.04
CA ARG A 13 18.40 9.57 -2.53
C ARG A 13 18.91 9.76 -1.10
N TYR A 14 18.80 8.73 -0.28
CA TYR A 14 19.08 8.80 1.16
C TYR A 14 20.21 7.84 1.51
N CYS A 15 21.46 8.24 1.20
CA CYS A 15 22.65 7.38 1.36
C CYS A 15 22.91 6.93 2.79
N ASP A 16 22.49 7.73 3.78
CA ASP A 16 22.67 7.46 5.21
C ASP A 16 21.44 6.79 5.86
N ALA A 17 20.37 6.55 5.08
CA ALA A 17 19.16 5.94 5.62
C ALA A 17 19.27 4.40 5.64
N VAL A 18 18.74 3.81 6.70
CA VAL A 18 18.51 2.36 6.75
C VAL A 18 17.19 2.06 6.01
N VAL A 19 17.30 1.56 4.79
CA VAL A 19 16.13 1.15 3.99
C VAL A 19 15.79 -0.30 4.31
N ILE A 20 14.60 -0.51 4.89
CA ILE A 20 14.07 -1.84 5.20
C ILE A 20 12.93 -2.13 4.22
N THR A 21 12.95 -3.30 3.62
CA THR A 21 11.92 -3.74 2.68
C THR A 21 11.29 -5.05 3.12
N THR A 22 10.03 -5.24 2.74
CA THR A 22 9.33 -6.49 3.02
C THR A 22 8.76 -7.09 1.73
N TYR A 23 8.72 -8.40 1.67
CA TYR A 23 8.13 -9.14 0.55
C TYR A 23 7.38 -10.36 1.04
N ARG A 24 6.43 -10.83 0.25
CA ARG A 24 5.68 -12.06 0.47
C ARG A 24 6.11 -13.17 -0.50
N ASP A 25 6.31 -12.82 -1.76
CA ASP A 25 6.60 -13.77 -2.85
C ASP A 25 8.10 -13.79 -3.14
N GLU A 26 8.75 -14.93 -2.90
CA GLU A 26 10.19 -15.12 -3.12
C GLU A 26 10.60 -14.92 -4.58
N LYS A 27 9.75 -15.33 -5.53
CA LYS A 27 10.05 -15.18 -6.96
C LYS A 27 10.21 -13.72 -7.38
N LYS A 28 9.61 -12.80 -6.63
CA LYS A 28 9.62 -11.35 -6.89
C LYS A 28 10.59 -10.59 -5.98
N ALA A 29 11.32 -11.29 -5.11
CA ALA A 29 12.19 -10.67 -4.11
C ALA A 29 13.61 -10.39 -4.62
N ASN A 30 14.09 -11.08 -5.65
CA ASN A 30 15.50 -11.03 -6.07
C ASN A 30 16.03 -9.62 -6.26
N GLU A 31 15.32 -8.76 -7.00
CA GLU A 31 15.74 -7.38 -7.18
C GLU A 31 15.74 -6.55 -5.88
N LEU A 32 14.85 -6.84 -4.93
CA LEU A 32 14.83 -6.17 -3.62
C LEU A 32 16.03 -6.59 -2.77
N LEU A 33 16.40 -7.87 -2.81
CA LEU A 33 17.55 -8.42 -2.09
C LEU A 33 18.89 -7.84 -2.57
N GLU A 34 18.98 -7.48 -3.86
CA GLU A 34 20.15 -6.81 -4.44
C GLU A 34 20.26 -5.34 -3.98
N ILE A 35 19.13 -4.66 -3.76
CA ILE A 35 19.09 -3.24 -3.42
C ILE A 35 19.21 -3.01 -1.90
N SER A 36 18.54 -3.82 -1.10
CA SER A 36 18.51 -3.67 0.35
C SER A 36 18.90 -4.97 1.05
N LYS A 37 19.96 -4.88 1.87
CA LYS A 37 20.38 -5.97 2.74
C LYS A 37 19.38 -6.26 3.88
N ASN A 38 18.50 -5.29 4.17
CA ASN A 38 17.47 -5.40 5.19
C ASN A 38 16.11 -5.76 4.57
N THR A 39 16.10 -6.83 3.77
CA THR A 39 14.89 -7.32 3.08
C THR A 39 14.33 -8.52 3.83
N ILE A 40 13.09 -8.42 4.31
CA ILE A 40 12.46 -9.38 5.22
C ILE A 40 11.24 -10.02 4.56
N LYS A 41 11.17 -11.35 4.60
CA LYS A 41 9.97 -12.08 4.19
C LYS A 41 8.94 -12.04 5.30
N LEU A 42 7.73 -11.55 4.98
CA LEU A 42 6.58 -11.61 5.88
C LEU A 42 5.26 -11.55 5.10
N ASP A 43 4.20 -12.06 5.69
CA ASP A 43 2.85 -11.82 5.20
C ASP A 43 2.29 -10.54 5.85
N PRO A 44 1.99 -9.49 5.05
CA PRO A 44 1.50 -8.22 5.59
C PRO A 44 0.11 -8.29 6.24
N LEU A 45 -0.57 -9.44 6.14
CA LEU A 45 -1.86 -9.72 6.78
C LEU A 45 -1.74 -10.66 7.98
N ASN A 46 -0.57 -11.22 8.24
CA ASN A 46 -0.34 -12.03 9.42
C ASN A 46 -0.03 -11.13 10.62
N ASP A 47 -0.91 -11.14 11.62
CA ASP A 47 -0.80 -10.29 12.82
C ASP A 47 0.52 -10.54 13.59
N MET A 48 0.95 -11.80 13.67
CA MET A 48 2.20 -12.18 14.36
C MET A 48 3.45 -11.70 13.59
N ASP A 49 3.46 -11.84 12.27
CA ASP A 49 4.58 -11.38 11.42
C ASP A 49 4.75 -9.87 11.55
N VAL A 50 3.64 -9.12 11.48
CA VAL A 50 3.64 -7.65 11.59
C VAL A 50 4.05 -7.19 12.97
N SER A 51 3.57 -7.87 14.04
CA SER A 51 3.99 -7.59 15.42
C SER A 51 5.49 -7.78 15.60
N ALA A 52 5.99 -8.97 15.23
CA ALA A 52 7.40 -9.33 15.36
C ALA A 52 8.31 -8.38 14.56
N PHE A 53 7.90 -8.03 13.33
CA PHE A 53 8.61 -7.02 12.54
C PHE A 53 8.70 -5.69 13.28
N CYS A 54 7.59 -5.17 13.77
CA CYS A 54 7.58 -3.88 14.47
C CYS A 54 8.37 -3.94 15.80
N GLU A 55 8.30 -5.05 16.54
CA GLU A 55 9.07 -5.24 17.78
C GLU A 55 10.58 -5.22 17.55
N GLY A 56 11.04 -5.77 16.43
CA GLY A 56 12.45 -5.79 16.03
C GLY A 56 13.04 -4.42 15.69
N HIS A 57 12.23 -3.35 15.64
CA HIS A 57 12.66 -2.01 15.25
C HIS A 57 12.25 -0.97 16.32
N SER A 58 13.14 0.00 16.56
CA SER A 58 12.91 1.03 17.60
C SER A 58 12.01 2.17 17.10
N GLN A 59 12.26 2.68 15.88
CA GLN A 59 11.60 3.84 15.31
C GLN A 59 11.61 3.80 13.79
N PHE A 60 10.61 4.48 13.19
CA PHE A 60 10.56 4.73 11.74
C PHE A 60 10.35 6.22 11.47
N ASP A 61 11.07 6.76 10.48
CA ASP A 61 10.88 8.13 9.99
C ASP A 61 9.92 8.15 8.78
N LEU A 62 9.97 7.10 7.95
CA LEU A 62 9.11 6.93 6.78
C LEU A 62 8.68 5.48 6.65
N VAL A 63 7.38 5.27 6.57
CA VAL A 63 6.79 3.97 6.20
C VAL A 63 5.92 4.15 4.98
N ILE A 64 6.12 3.33 3.95
CA ILE A 64 5.30 3.35 2.74
C ILE A 64 4.67 1.98 2.53
N ASN A 65 3.35 1.88 2.71
CA ASN A 65 2.61 0.68 2.36
C ASN A 65 2.29 0.67 0.86
N CYS A 66 2.94 -0.24 0.15
CA CYS A 66 2.76 -0.46 -1.29
C CYS A 66 1.89 -1.67 -1.62
N VAL A 67 1.27 -2.31 -0.61
CA VAL A 67 0.40 -3.47 -0.83
C VAL A 67 -0.86 -3.05 -1.58
N GLY A 68 -1.18 -3.80 -2.62
CA GLY A 68 -2.39 -3.58 -3.40
C GLY A 68 -2.70 -4.78 -4.28
N PHE A 69 -3.99 -4.95 -4.57
CA PHE A 69 -4.52 -6.04 -5.37
C PHE A 69 -5.63 -5.51 -6.28
N LEU A 70 -5.64 -5.92 -7.52
CA LEU A 70 -6.71 -5.63 -8.48
C LEU A 70 -7.20 -6.90 -9.17
N HIS A 71 -6.26 -7.77 -9.56
CA HIS A 71 -6.55 -9.02 -10.27
C HIS A 71 -5.45 -10.07 -10.04
N ASP A 72 -5.81 -11.30 -10.28
CA ASP A 72 -4.91 -12.43 -10.52
C ASP A 72 -5.57 -13.43 -11.51
N GLU A 73 -5.10 -14.67 -11.56
CA GLU A 73 -5.62 -15.70 -12.47
C GLU A 73 -7.09 -16.04 -12.18
N GLU A 74 -7.51 -15.99 -10.91
CA GLU A 74 -8.84 -16.37 -10.45
C GLU A 74 -9.80 -15.18 -10.30
N THR A 75 -9.25 -13.99 -10.04
CA THR A 75 -10.02 -12.78 -9.71
C THR A 75 -9.82 -11.71 -10.77
N GLN A 76 -10.91 -11.27 -11.40
CA GLN A 76 -10.89 -10.14 -12.32
C GLN A 76 -11.79 -9.02 -11.78
N PRO A 77 -11.47 -7.73 -12.07
CA PRO A 77 -12.32 -6.62 -11.66
C PRO A 77 -13.69 -6.71 -12.31
N GLU A 78 -14.73 -6.53 -11.52
CA GLU A 78 -16.12 -6.64 -11.93
C GLU A 78 -16.50 -5.52 -12.92
N LYS A 79 -17.06 -5.88 -14.08
CA LYS A 79 -17.55 -4.93 -15.09
C LYS A 79 -19.02 -4.56 -14.84
N SER A 80 -19.79 -5.45 -14.24
CA SER A 80 -21.22 -5.29 -13.99
C SER A 80 -21.65 -6.00 -12.69
N LEU A 81 -22.90 -5.78 -12.27
CA LEU A 81 -23.48 -6.48 -11.11
C LEU A 81 -23.50 -8.01 -11.27
N ARG A 82 -23.50 -8.50 -12.51
CA ARG A 82 -23.51 -9.95 -12.79
C ARG A 82 -22.21 -10.62 -12.40
N ASP A 83 -21.10 -9.86 -12.32
CA ASP A 83 -19.77 -10.34 -12.03
C ASP A 83 -19.49 -10.34 -10.52
N ILE A 84 -20.44 -9.89 -9.69
CA ILE A 84 -20.25 -9.80 -8.23
C ILE A 84 -20.08 -11.20 -7.64
N ASN A 85 -18.95 -11.36 -6.95
CA ASN A 85 -18.60 -12.57 -6.20
C ASN A 85 -18.10 -12.18 -4.81
N ILE A 86 -18.71 -12.75 -3.79
CA ILE A 86 -18.40 -12.40 -2.38
C ILE A 86 -16.94 -12.68 -2.03
N ALA A 87 -16.37 -13.81 -2.48
CA ALA A 87 -14.98 -14.14 -2.22
C ALA A 87 -14.03 -13.12 -2.85
N ASN A 88 -14.32 -12.64 -4.07
CA ASN A 88 -13.54 -11.61 -4.75
C ASN A 88 -13.64 -10.26 -4.02
N LEU A 89 -14.84 -9.89 -3.57
CA LEU A 89 -15.02 -8.69 -2.75
C LEU A 89 -14.21 -8.78 -1.46
N GLN A 90 -14.32 -9.90 -0.73
CA GLN A 90 -13.57 -10.14 0.51
C GLN A 90 -12.06 -10.05 0.29
N LYS A 91 -11.53 -10.66 -0.79
CA LYS A 91 -10.12 -10.61 -1.16
C LYS A 91 -9.65 -9.17 -1.42
N ASN A 92 -10.45 -8.38 -2.16
CA ASN A 92 -10.17 -6.97 -2.39
C ASN A 92 -10.12 -6.17 -1.08
N PHE A 93 -11.11 -6.34 -0.21
CA PHE A 93 -11.14 -5.65 1.09
C PHE A 93 -9.99 -6.07 1.99
N LEU A 94 -9.72 -7.37 2.09
CA LEU A 94 -8.65 -7.91 2.91
C LEU A 94 -7.29 -7.30 2.52
N ILE A 95 -6.94 -7.35 1.23
CA ILE A 95 -5.62 -6.93 0.77
C ILE A 95 -5.52 -5.40 0.67
N ASN A 96 -6.52 -4.73 0.07
CA ASN A 96 -6.41 -3.30 -0.22
C ASN A 96 -6.69 -2.40 0.98
N SER A 97 -7.53 -2.84 1.93
CA SER A 97 -7.96 -1.97 3.02
C SER A 97 -7.47 -2.40 4.40
N MET A 98 -7.39 -3.71 4.71
CA MET A 98 -7.12 -4.16 6.08
C MET A 98 -5.63 -4.19 6.44
N VAL A 99 -4.73 -4.26 5.47
CA VAL A 99 -3.27 -4.21 5.73
C VAL A 99 -2.89 -2.92 6.47
N THR A 100 -3.36 -1.76 6.01
CA THR A 100 -2.99 -0.47 6.59
C THR A 100 -3.36 -0.31 8.08
N PRO A 101 -4.61 -0.57 8.53
CA PRO A 101 -4.94 -0.48 9.94
C PRO A 101 -4.22 -1.55 10.79
N LEU A 102 -3.98 -2.75 10.27
CA LEU A 102 -3.19 -3.76 10.97
C LEU A 102 -1.77 -3.25 11.25
N TRP A 103 -1.10 -2.72 10.24
CA TRP A 103 0.23 -2.13 10.41
C TRP A 103 0.21 -0.90 11.33
N ALA A 104 -0.78 -0.01 11.19
CA ALA A 104 -0.91 1.16 12.06
C ALA A 104 -1.00 0.81 13.55
N LYS A 105 -1.67 -0.30 13.90
CA LYS A 105 -1.78 -0.84 15.26
C LYS A 105 -0.40 -1.01 15.91
N TYR A 106 0.55 -1.58 15.20
CA TYR A 106 1.90 -1.86 15.71
C TYR A 106 2.88 -0.70 15.49
N LEU A 107 2.76 -0.01 14.35
CA LEU A 107 3.62 1.13 14.02
C LEU A 107 3.37 2.35 14.91
N LYS A 108 2.19 2.48 15.52
CA LYS A 108 1.85 3.64 16.35
C LYS A 108 2.88 3.92 17.45
N SER A 109 3.40 2.88 18.10
CA SER A 109 4.43 3.00 19.14
C SER A 109 5.83 3.24 18.60
N LYS A 110 6.02 3.15 17.28
CA LYS A 110 7.30 3.28 16.58
C LYS A 110 7.49 4.65 15.93
N PHE A 111 6.50 5.53 16.06
CA PHE A 111 6.58 6.91 15.60
C PHE A 111 6.86 7.87 16.77
N SER A 112 7.64 8.90 16.47
CA SER A 112 8.09 9.88 17.47
C SER A 112 7.03 10.95 17.78
N LYS A 113 7.06 11.46 19.02
CA LYS A 113 6.31 12.65 19.42
C LYS A 113 7.11 13.94 19.21
N THR A 114 8.40 13.85 18.96
CA THR A 114 9.33 14.99 18.87
C THR A 114 9.95 15.17 17.49
N GLN A 115 9.96 14.12 16.67
CA GLN A 115 10.51 14.14 15.31
C GLN A 115 9.40 13.90 14.29
N ASP A 116 9.45 14.64 13.19
CA ASP A 116 8.49 14.48 12.09
C ASP A 116 8.70 13.15 11.38
N SER A 117 7.61 12.50 11.04
CA SER A 117 7.60 11.22 10.34
C SER A 117 6.41 11.11 9.41
N VAL A 118 6.45 10.12 8.52
CA VAL A 118 5.38 9.89 7.53
C VAL A 118 4.97 8.42 7.49
N PHE A 119 3.68 8.18 7.58
CA PHE A 119 3.08 6.90 7.23
C PHE A 119 2.21 7.07 5.97
N ALA A 120 2.73 6.63 4.85
CA ALA A 120 2.09 6.73 3.54
C ALA A 120 1.52 5.38 3.10
N THR A 121 0.37 5.42 2.41
CA THR A 121 -0.21 4.22 1.79
C THR A 121 -0.61 4.51 0.35
N LEU A 122 -0.27 3.60 -0.57
CA LEU A 122 -0.69 3.72 -1.96
C LEU A 122 -2.20 3.44 -2.09
N SER A 123 -2.93 4.47 -2.42
CA SER A 123 -4.35 4.41 -2.76
C SER A 123 -4.55 4.58 -4.27
N ALA A 124 -5.75 4.90 -4.69
CA ALA A 124 -6.09 5.12 -6.08
C ALA A 124 -7.24 6.13 -6.20
N MET A 125 -7.25 6.91 -7.28
CA MET A 125 -8.34 7.86 -7.58
C MET A 125 -9.71 7.18 -7.61
N VAL A 126 -9.76 5.93 -8.06
CA VAL A 126 -11.00 5.14 -8.09
C VAL A 126 -11.61 4.88 -6.70
N GLY A 127 -10.88 5.13 -5.61
CA GLY A 127 -11.40 5.12 -4.24
C GLY A 127 -12.16 6.39 -3.84
N SER A 128 -12.21 7.42 -4.69
CA SER A 128 -13.09 8.57 -4.49
C SER A 128 -14.52 8.24 -4.92
N VAL A 129 -15.47 8.52 -4.04
CA VAL A 129 -16.91 8.35 -4.34
C VAL A 129 -17.36 9.37 -5.38
N GLU A 130 -16.90 10.61 -5.27
CA GLU A 130 -17.28 11.72 -6.14
C GLU A 130 -16.73 11.56 -7.57
N GLU A 131 -15.49 11.04 -7.70
CA GLU A 131 -14.83 10.80 -8.99
C GLU A 131 -15.35 9.58 -9.73
N ASN A 132 -16.25 8.81 -9.14
CA ASN A 132 -16.80 7.61 -9.76
C ASN A 132 -17.84 7.96 -10.81
N LYS A 133 -17.41 8.29 -12.03
CA LYS A 133 -18.26 8.59 -13.18
C LYS A 133 -18.42 7.40 -14.14
N ILE A 134 -17.60 6.37 -14.01
CA ILE A 134 -17.52 5.26 -14.96
C ILE A 134 -18.22 3.99 -14.43
N GLY A 135 -18.22 3.78 -13.11
CA GLY A 135 -18.70 2.53 -12.50
C GLY A 135 -17.76 1.34 -12.73
N GLY A 136 -18.26 0.12 -12.53
CA GLY A 136 -17.46 -1.10 -12.56
C GLY A 136 -16.43 -1.19 -11.44
N TRP A 137 -15.64 -2.26 -11.41
CA TRP A 137 -14.57 -2.51 -10.42
C TRP A 137 -15.04 -2.37 -8.97
N TYR A 138 -16.20 -2.95 -8.68
CA TYR A 138 -16.91 -2.75 -7.41
C TYR A 138 -16.02 -3.04 -6.20
N GLY A 139 -15.38 -4.22 -6.18
CA GLY A 139 -14.50 -4.63 -5.09
C GLY A 139 -13.30 -3.70 -4.93
N TYR A 140 -12.65 -3.35 -6.04
CA TYR A 140 -11.49 -2.49 -6.01
C TYR A 140 -11.82 -1.07 -5.56
N ARG A 141 -12.86 -0.44 -6.16
CA ARG A 141 -13.31 0.91 -5.76
C ARG A 141 -13.70 0.96 -4.30
N ALA A 142 -14.58 0.05 -3.87
CA ALA A 142 -15.06 0.01 -2.50
C ALA A 142 -13.92 -0.24 -1.49
N SER A 143 -12.99 -1.15 -1.79
CA SER A 143 -11.84 -1.41 -0.93
C SER A 143 -10.88 -0.21 -0.83
N LYS A 144 -10.67 0.56 -1.93
CA LYS A 144 -9.84 1.77 -1.90
C LYS A 144 -10.55 2.94 -1.20
N ALA A 145 -11.87 3.03 -1.28
CA ALA A 145 -12.67 3.98 -0.47
C ALA A 145 -12.57 3.65 1.03
N ALA A 146 -12.70 2.37 1.39
CA ALA A 146 -12.51 1.90 2.75
C ALA A 146 -11.08 2.20 3.26
N LEU A 147 -10.06 1.97 2.44
CA LEU A 147 -8.68 2.34 2.74
C LEU A 147 -8.54 3.82 3.07
N ASN A 148 -9.12 4.71 2.25
CA ASN A 148 -9.07 6.16 2.48
C ASN A 148 -9.74 6.53 3.80
N MET A 149 -10.85 5.87 4.18
CA MET A 149 -11.50 6.07 5.47
C MET A 149 -10.60 5.60 6.63
N PHE A 150 -9.96 4.43 6.52
CA PHE A 150 -9.00 3.97 7.53
C PHE A 150 -7.83 4.95 7.71
N ILE A 151 -7.24 5.44 6.62
CA ILE A 151 -6.14 6.41 6.66
C ILE A 151 -6.57 7.69 7.39
N LYS A 152 -7.76 8.22 7.07
CA LYS A 152 -8.30 9.40 7.76
C LYS A 152 -8.50 9.15 9.26
N THR A 153 -9.06 7.99 9.62
CA THR A 153 -9.30 7.62 11.02
C THR A 153 -7.98 7.46 11.79
N ILE A 154 -6.99 6.79 11.20
CA ILE A 154 -5.65 6.62 11.78
C ILE A 154 -4.97 7.98 11.97
N ALA A 155 -5.06 8.88 10.99
CA ALA A 155 -4.50 10.23 11.09
C ALA A 155 -5.05 10.99 12.31
N ILE A 156 -6.37 10.94 12.53
CA ILE A 156 -7.02 11.58 13.69
C ILE A 156 -6.55 10.93 15.01
N GLU A 157 -6.40 9.61 15.04
CA GLU A 157 -5.93 8.90 16.24
C GLU A 157 -4.47 9.23 16.55
N PHE A 158 -3.62 9.31 15.54
CA PHE A 158 -2.19 9.70 15.70
C PHE A 158 -2.06 11.13 16.21
N GLU A 159 -2.83 12.05 15.67
CA GLU A 159 -2.91 13.45 16.12
C GLU A 159 -3.35 13.56 17.58
N ARG A 160 -4.43 12.85 17.97
CA ARG A 160 -4.89 12.77 19.38
C ARG A 160 -3.82 12.19 20.32
N SER A 161 -2.98 11.31 19.81
CA SER A 161 -1.85 10.73 20.56
C SER A 161 -0.61 11.63 20.58
N ARG A 162 -0.69 12.82 19.99
CA ARG A 162 0.41 13.81 19.87
C ARG A 162 1.62 13.26 19.13
N LEU A 163 1.42 12.34 18.19
CA LEU A 163 2.48 11.89 17.29
C LEU A 163 2.72 12.97 16.23
N ARG A 164 3.98 13.20 15.91
CA ARG A 164 4.37 14.10 14.81
C ARG A 164 4.46 13.33 13.48
N THR A 165 3.44 12.54 13.19
CA THR A 165 3.39 11.65 12.04
C THR A 165 2.28 12.08 11.09
N SER A 166 2.65 12.44 9.87
CA SER A 166 1.69 12.62 8.79
C SER A 166 1.23 11.28 8.26
N VAL A 167 -0.06 10.99 8.37
CA VAL A 167 -0.67 9.76 7.80
C VAL A 167 -1.39 10.15 6.53
N ILE A 168 -0.91 9.66 5.38
CA ILE A 168 -1.36 10.11 4.06
C ILE A 168 -1.69 8.97 3.11
N SER A 169 -2.65 9.20 2.22
CA SER A 169 -2.89 8.38 1.03
C SER A 169 -2.22 9.00 -0.18
N ILE A 170 -1.59 8.18 -1.00
CA ILE A 170 -0.94 8.62 -2.24
C ILE A 170 -1.65 7.96 -3.42
N HIS A 171 -2.12 8.77 -4.37
CA HIS A 171 -2.50 8.30 -5.69
C HIS A 171 -1.32 8.50 -6.65
N PRO A 172 -0.64 7.43 -7.09
CA PRO A 172 0.58 7.54 -7.91
C PRO A 172 0.31 7.84 -9.39
N GLY A 173 -0.94 8.06 -9.78
CA GLY A 173 -1.35 7.99 -11.18
C GLY A 173 -1.41 6.52 -11.68
N THR A 174 -1.54 6.34 -12.99
CA THR A 174 -1.41 5.02 -13.60
C THR A 174 0.07 4.78 -13.92
N ALA A 175 0.65 3.75 -13.33
CA ALA A 175 2.05 3.38 -13.56
C ALA A 175 2.15 2.03 -14.27
N HIS A 176 3.16 1.82 -15.09
CA HIS A 176 3.47 0.55 -15.75
C HIS A 176 3.86 -0.50 -14.71
N THR A 177 2.91 -1.31 -14.29
CA THR A 177 3.11 -2.40 -13.32
C THR A 177 2.31 -3.63 -13.73
N GLU A 178 2.63 -4.79 -13.18
CA GLU A 178 1.83 -6.01 -13.35
C GLU A 178 0.35 -5.78 -13.05
N LEU A 179 0.06 -4.95 -12.03
CA LEU A 179 -1.29 -4.64 -11.59
C LEU A 179 -2.09 -3.85 -12.63
N SER A 180 -1.46 -2.91 -13.33
CA SER A 180 -2.14 -2.00 -14.27
C SER A 180 -2.07 -2.46 -15.73
N LYS A 181 -1.08 -3.27 -16.09
CA LYS A 181 -0.78 -3.68 -17.47
C LYS A 181 -2.00 -4.20 -18.25
N PRO A 182 -2.87 -5.09 -17.72
CA PRO A 182 -4.04 -5.56 -18.45
C PRO A 182 -5.08 -4.48 -18.74
N PHE A 183 -5.05 -3.37 -18.01
CA PHE A 183 -6.05 -2.30 -18.05
C PHE A 183 -5.50 -0.98 -18.62
N SER A 184 -4.28 -1.00 -19.15
CA SER A 184 -3.62 0.20 -19.71
C SER A 184 -4.03 0.51 -21.14
N GLN A 185 -4.67 -0.43 -21.85
CA GLN A 185 -5.16 -0.20 -23.21
C GLN A 185 -6.32 0.81 -23.22
N GLY A 186 -6.19 1.86 -24.02
CA GLY A 186 -7.21 2.92 -24.12
C GLY A 186 -7.14 4.01 -23.06
N VAL A 187 -6.17 3.96 -22.17
CA VAL A 187 -5.92 5.02 -21.19
C VAL A 187 -5.46 6.29 -21.94
N LYS A 188 -6.20 7.40 -21.78
CA LYS A 188 -5.93 8.67 -22.45
C LYS A 188 -4.96 9.60 -21.72
N HIS A 189 -4.66 9.30 -20.46
CA HIS A 189 -3.71 10.08 -19.66
C HIS A 189 -2.34 9.41 -19.63
N LYS A 190 -1.34 10.17 -19.18
CA LYS A 190 0.04 9.69 -19.09
C LYS A 190 0.12 8.46 -18.17
N ILE A 191 0.80 7.43 -18.64
CA ILE A 191 1.19 6.27 -17.85
C ILE A 191 2.64 6.49 -17.42
N TRP A 192 2.92 6.35 -16.14
CA TRP A 192 4.23 6.62 -15.56
C TRP A 192 5.04 5.33 -15.46
N GLU A 193 6.36 5.43 -15.67
CA GLU A 193 7.24 4.33 -15.31
C GLU A 193 7.42 4.29 -13.78
N PRO A 194 7.42 3.10 -13.16
CA PRO A 194 7.86 2.97 -11.77
C PRO A 194 9.34 3.37 -11.72
N VAL A 195 9.68 4.33 -10.92
CA VAL A 195 11.03 4.89 -10.80
C VAL A 195 12.06 3.82 -10.46
#